data_f88c49cdca6346b05385a1b01f7b3b6e
#
_entry.id   f88c49cdca6346b05385a1b01f7b3b6e
#
_cell.length_a   1.000
_cell.length_b   1.000
_cell.length_c   1.000
_cell.angle_alpha   90.00
_cell.angle_beta   90.00
_cell.angle_gamma   90.00
#
_symmetry.space_group_name_H-M   'P 1'
#
loop_
_entity.id
_entity.type
_entity.pdbx_description
1 polymer ?
#
loop_
_entity_poly.entity_id
_entity_poly.type
_entity_poly.pdbx_seq_one_letter_code
_entity_poly.pdbx_strand_id
1 'polypeptide(L)'
;MLVRAALNVPVGSGGVASTFRLRKAIATINYLRAEHARVILIGHIGDKGTETLRPVYEAMKTSVANMRFCDSTVGPAARAAVRDLPPGGVLMLENLRRHAGETANSREFALELAELADVFVQDSFDVCHRRHASVVGVPEHLAPYAGLQLEEEVEELTKALNPKSPSLAVIGGAKFSTKQPVLEKLLSSYDRVFVGGALANDFMVECGYGVGTSLVSKGADTEALRALLKNPKLLLPIDEVVAPAGSHEDEVDEQVVALDRVPKDQAILDDGPKTIAMLAEVANAAGTILWNGPLGNYENGFEEGTEAFARVVASSRAYSIIGGGDTVAAVEKLGLSERFSFISTGGGAMLDFMAKGTLPGLEALDRG
;
A
#
# COMPACT_ATOMS: atom_id res chain seq x y z
N MET A 1 -15.55 3.67 -21.79
CA MET A 1 -14.56 2.83 -21.11
C MET A 1 -14.81 2.87 -19.61
N LEU A 2 -14.90 1.74 -18.92
CA LEU A 2 -15.04 1.65 -17.48
C LEU A 2 -13.63 1.54 -16.87
N VAL A 3 -13.20 2.54 -16.10
CA VAL A 3 -11.84 2.62 -15.54
C VAL A 3 -11.87 2.43 -14.03
N ARG A 4 -11.29 1.35 -13.53
CA ARG A 4 -11.10 1.10 -12.10
C ARG A 4 -9.84 1.80 -11.62
N ALA A 5 -9.97 2.87 -10.85
CA ALA A 5 -8.85 3.68 -10.40
C ALA A 5 -8.62 3.62 -8.88
N ALA A 6 -7.40 3.91 -8.45
CA ALA A 6 -6.98 3.96 -7.04
C ALA A 6 -7.44 5.27 -6.39
N LEU A 7 -8.68 5.30 -5.89
CA LEU A 7 -9.34 6.48 -5.31
C LEU A 7 -9.39 6.46 -3.78
N ASN A 8 -8.88 5.41 -3.13
CA ASN A 8 -8.89 5.29 -1.68
C ASN A 8 -7.75 6.11 -1.06
N VAL A 9 -8.06 7.34 -0.72
CA VAL A 9 -7.15 8.32 -0.12
C VAL A 9 -7.70 8.82 1.21
N PRO A 10 -6.86 9.23 2.18
CA PRO A 10 -7.32 9.82 3.43
C PRO A 10 -8.10 11.11 3.18
N VAL A 11 -9.27 11.23 3.80
CA VAL A 11 -10.12 12.43 3.75
C VAL A 11 -10.33 12.94 5.17
N GLY A 12 -9.89 14.17 5.42
CA GLY A 12 -10.09 14.88 6.68
C GLY A 12 -11.10 16.03 6.54
N SER A 13 -11.23 16.84 7.59
CA SER A 13 -12.11 18.01 7.62
C SER A 13 -11.79 19.08 6.55
N GLY A 14 -10.56 19.13 6.07
CA GLY A 14 -10.10 20.03 4.99
C GLY A 14 -10.17 19.43 3.57
N GLY A 15 -10.69 18.22 3.41
CA GLY A 15 -10.73 17.52 2.13
C GLY A 15 -9.70 16.35 2.06
N VAL A 16 -9.20 16.06 0.85
CA VAL A 16 -8.22 15.00 0.62
C VAL A 16 -6.87 15.37 1.21
N ALA A 17 -6.33 14.55 2.11
CA ALA A 17 -5.07 14.80 2.81
C ALA A 17 -3.82 14.43 1.99
N SER A 18 -3.88 13.40 1.14
CA SER A 18 -2.80 13.04 0.22
C SER A 18 -3.36 12.86 -1.20
N THR A 19 -2.69 13.47 -2.17
CA THR A 19 -3.09 13.39 -3.58
C THR A 19 -2.23 12.44 -4.41
N PHE A 20 -1.28 11.74 -3.80
CA PHE A 20 -0.32 10.89 -4.52
C PHE A 20 -1.02 9.88 -5.45
N ARG A 21 -1.93 9.05 -4.90
CA ARG A 21 -2.69 8.07 -5.70
C ARG A 21 -3.53 8.72 -6.79
N LEU A 22 -4.14 9.88 -6.49
CA LEU A 22 -4.96 10.60 -7.46
C LEU A 22 -4.12 11.11 -8.63
N ARG A 23 -2.92 11.66 -8.36
CA ARG A 23 -1.99 12.12 -9.41
C ARG A 23 -1.60 10.97 -10.34
N LYS A 24 -1.34 9.78 -9.79
CA LYS A 24 -1.01 8.58 -10.58
C LYS A 24 -2.19 8.17 -11.48
N ALA A 25 -3.41 8.10 -10.97
CA ALA A 25 -4.61 7.76 -11.75
C ALA A 25 -4.92 8.78 -12.88
N ILE A 26 -4.57 10.07 -12.71
CA ILE A 26 -4.80 11.12 -13.71
C ILE A 26 -4.06 10.84 -15.02
N ALA A 27 -2.91 10.17 -15.00
CA ALA A 27 -2.16 9.85 -16.21
C ALA A 27 -2.99 9.00 -17.18
N THR A 28 -3.55 7.87 -16.71
CA THR A 28 -4.43 7.00 -17.49
C THR A 28 -5.70 7.72 -17.94
N ILE A 29 -6.33 8.49 -17.05
CA ILE A 29 -7.55 9.24 -17.38
C ILE A 29 -7.28 10.23 -18.52
N ASN A 30 -6.20 11.01 -18.45
CA ASN A 30 -5.86 12.00 -19.47
C ASN A 30 -5.45 11.35 -20.80
N TYR A 31 -4.74 10.22 -20.78
CA TYR A 31 -4.44 9.45 -21.97
C TYR A 31 -5.73 9.03 -22.71
N LEU A 32 -6.67 8.39 -22.00
CA LEU A 32 -7.93 7.94 -22.59
C LEU A 32 -8.79 9.11 -23.11
N ARG A 33 -8.79 10.25 -22.41
CA ARG A 33 -9.50 11.45 -22.85
C ARG A 33 -8.91 12.06 -24.10
N ALA A 34 -7.59 12.06 -24.24
CA ALA A 34 -6.91 12.54 -25.45
C ALA A 34 -7.33 11.75 -26.69
N GLU A 35 -7.61 10.44 -26.50
CA GLU A 35 -8.17 9.55 -27.53
C GLU A 35 -9.71 9.67 -27.65
N HIS A 36 -10.31 10.75 -27.15
CA HIS A 36 -11.76 11.01 -27.18
C HIS A 36 -12.64 9.94 -26.51
N ALA A 37 -12.07 9.08 -25.67
CA ALA A 37 -12.86 8.09 -24.93
C ALA A 37 -13.81 8.76 -23.92
N ARG A 38 -15.01 8.19 -23.75
CA ARG A 38 -15.88 8.48 -22.63
C ARG A 38 -15.40 7.66 -21.44
N VAL A 39 -14.86 8.31 -20.41
CA VAL A 39 -14.27 7.66 -19.24
C VAL A 39 -15.29 7.60 -18.11
N ILE A 40 -15.67 6.40 -17.72
CA ILE A 40 -16.52 6.13 -16.55
C ILE A 40 -15.58 5.66 -15.44
N LEU A 41 -15.31 6.55 -14.48
CA LEU A 41 -14.35 6.31 -13.42
C LEU A 41 -15.06 5.65 -12.24
N ILE A 42 -14.61 4.48 -11.83
CA ILE A 42 -15.10 3.74 -10.68
C ILE A 42 -13.98 3.52 -9.67
N GLY A 43 -14.34 3.49 -8.40
CA GLY A 43 -13.39 3.30 -7.33
C GLY A 43 -14.06 3.08 -5.99
N HIS A 44 -13.25 2.96 -4.94
CA HIS A 44 -13.75 2.91 -3.57
C HIS A 44 -13.02 3.90 -2.69
N ILE A 45 -13.63 4.23 -1.57
CA ILE A 45 -13.04 4.96 -0.45
C ILE A 45 -13.53 4.35 0.86
N GLY A 46 -12.64 4.27 1.86
CA GLY A 46 -12.93 3.67 3.15
C GLY A 46 -13.21 2.16 3.08
N ASP A 47 -13.47 1.54 4.23
CA ASP A 47 -13.69 0.10 4.32
C ASP A 47 -15.16 -0.31 4.50
N LYS A 48 -15.96 0.56 5.09
CA LYS A 48 -17.34 0.23 5.51
C LYS A 48 -18.41 0.59 4.48
N GLY A 49 -18.03 1.29 3.39
CA GLY A 49 -19.00 1.73 2.38
C GLY A 49 -19.96 2.84 2.82
N THR A 50 -19.65 3.53 3.92
CA THR A 50 -20.42 4.70 4.40
C THR A 50 -19.93 6.00 3.78
N GLU A 51 -18.69 6.01 3.34
CA GLU A 51 -18.00 7.17 2.77
C GLU A 51 -18.46 7.45 1.33
N THR A 52 -18.34 8.70 0.90
CA THR A 52 -18.63 9.14 -0.46
C THR A 52 -17.33 9.52 -1.20
N LEU A 53 -17.30 9.28 -2.51
CA LEU A 53 -16.21 9.74 -3.39
C LEU A 53 -16.30 11.24 -3.74
N ARG A 54 -17.30 11.97 -3.26
CA ARG A 54 -17.46 13.40 -3.57
C ARG A 54 -16.23 14.26 -3.20
N PRO A 55 -15.56 14.10 -2.04
CA PRO A 55 -14.33 14.86 -1.76
C PRO A 55 -13.20 14.54 -2.75
N VAL A 56 -13.09 13.29 -3.20
CA VAL A 56 -12.11 12.86 -4.21
C VAL A 56 -12.43 13.50 -5.57
N TYR A 57 -13.70 13.53 -5.96
CA TYR A 57 -14.15 14.23 -7.16
C TYR A 57 -13.79 15.73 -7.10
N GLU A 58 -14.07 16.41 -5.97
CA GLU A 58 -13.75 17.84 -5.80
C GLU A 58 -12.24 18.10 -5.92
N ALA A 59 -11.39 17.20 -5.41
CA ALA A 59 -9.94 17.29 -5.56
C ALA A 59 -9.48 17.06 -7.00
N MET A 60 -10.09 16.11 -7.72
CA MET A 60 -9.66 15.74 -9.07
C MET A 60 -10.20 16.66 -10.17
N LYS A 61 -11.37 17.27 -10.01
CA LYS A 61 -12.02 18.09 -11.06
C LYS A 61 -11.21 19.31 -11.50
N THR A 62 -10.26 19.76 -10.68
CA THR A 62 -9.35 20.87 -11.03
C THR A 62 -8.27 20.44 -12.01
N SER A 63 -7.89 19.16 -11.99
CA SER A 63 -6.85 18.57 -12.83
C SER A 63 -7.41 17.76 -14.01
N VAL A 64 -8.72 17.42 -13.97
CA VAL A 64 -9.41 16.65 -15.02
C VAL A 64 -10.58 17.49 -15.54
N ALA A 65 -10.38 18.16 -16.68
CA ALA A 65 -11.40 19.01 -17.27
C ALA A 65 -12.65 18.22 -17.69
N ASN A 66 -13.84 18.86 -17.64
CA ASN A 66 -15.13 18.27 -17.98
C ASN A 66 -15.53 17.03 -17.16
N MET A 67 -14.98 16.92 -15.93
CA MET A 67 -15.33 15.85 -15.02
C MET A 67 -16.70 16.09 -14.38
N ARG A 68 -17.51 15.04 -14.31
CA ARG A 68 -18.84 15.04 -13.66
C ARG A 68 -18.88 13.99 -12.57
N PHE A 69 -19.83 14.11 -11.66
CA PHE A 69 -20.07 13.15 -10.58
C PHE A 69 -21.49 12.62 -10.64
N CYS A 70 -21.67 11.32 -10.43
CA CYS A 70 -22.97 10.67 -10.28
C CYS A 70 -23.06 10.04 -8.89
N ASP A 71 -24.10 10.36 -8.13
CA ASP A 71 -24.34 9.85 -6.77
C ASP A 71 -24.79 8.38 -6.72
N SER A 72 -24.71 7.66 -7.85
CA SER A 72 -25.06 6.25 -7.98
C SER A 72 -23.91 5.45 -8.58
N THR A 73 -23.79 4.19 -8.19
CA THR A 73 -22.80 3.25 -8.74
C THR A 73 -23.32 2.56 -10.01
N VAL A 74 -24.59 2.19 -10.02
CA VAL A 74 -25.30 1.48 -11.11
C VAL A 74 -26.74 1.97 -11.21
N GLY A 75 -27.54 1.35 -12.07
CA GLY A 75 -28.97 1.59 -12.20
C GLY A 75 -29.32 2.76 -13.14
N PRO A 76 -30.60 3.23 -13.16
CA PRO A 76 -31.11 4.18 -14.13
C PRO A 76 -30.37 5.52 -14.13
N ALA A 77 -29.97 6.04 -12.94
CA ALA A 77 -29.28 7.31 -12.82
C ALA A 77 -27.87 7.24 -13.42
N ALA A 78 -27.11 6.17 -13.13
CA ALA A 78 -25.78 5.94 -13.72
C ALA A 78 -25.87 5.79 -15.24
N ARG A 79 -26.81 4.97 -15.74
CA ARG A 79 -27.05 4.80 -17.20
C ARG A 79 -27.41 6.12 -17.91
N ALA A 80 -28.24 6.97 -17.30
CA ALA A 80 -28.55 8.27 -17.86
C ALA A 80 -27.31 9.19 -17.91
N ALA A 81 -26.55 9.26 -16.81
CA ALA A 81 -25.33 10.08 -16.75
C ALA A 81 -24.25 9.63 -17.77
N VAL A 82 -24.13 8.32 -18.00
CA VAL A 82 -23.21 7.74 -19.02
C VAL A 82 -23.67 8.10 -20.43
N ARG A 83 -24.96 8.00 -20.73
CA ARG A 83 -25.51 8.37 -22.05
C ARG A 83 -25.25 9.82 -22.40
N ASP A 84 -25.36 10.70 -21.40
CA ASP A 84 -25.19 12.15 -21.57
C ASP A 84 -23.73 12.61 -21.50
N LEU A 85 -22.77 11.68 -21.38
CA LEU A 85 -21.34 11.97 -21.33
C LEU A 85 -20.80 12.23 -22.75
N PRO A 86 -20.23 13.40 -23.02
CA PRO A 86 -19.65 13.70 -24.34
C PRO A 86 -18.35 12.92 -24.57
N PRO A 87 -17.90 12.77 -25.84
CA PRO A 87 -16.56 12.25 -26.14
C PRO A 87 -15.48 13.07 -25.40
N GLY A 88 -14.48 12.39 -24.82
CA GLY A 88 -13.45 12.99 -23.97
C GLY A 88 -13.94 13.46 -22.60
N GLY A 89 -15.22 13.22 -22.26
CA GLY A 89 -15.77 13.49 -20.91
C GLY A 89 -15.39 12.42 -19.91
N VAL A 90 -15.39 12.80 -18.61
CA VAL A 90 -15.14 11.92 -17.48
C VAL A 90 -16.33 11.95 -16.53
N LEU A 91 -16.85 10.80 -16.17
CA LEU A 91 -17.89 10.63 -15.17
C LEU A 91 -17.37 9.78 -14.02
N MET A 92 -17.25 10.34 -12.83
CA MET A 92 -16.98 9.57 -11.62
C MET A 92 -18.30 9.07 -11.03
N LEU A 93 -18.40 7.77 -10.80
CA LEU A 93 -19.52 7.17 -10.07
C LEU A 93 -19.25 7.18 -8.57
N GLU A 94 -20.28 6.95 -7.78
CA GLU A 94 -20.19 6.89 -6.32
C GLU A 94 -19.39 5.66 -5.86
N ASN A 95 -18.96 5.66 -4.59
CA ASN A 95 -18.18 4.65 -3.92
C ASN A 95 -18.77 3.23 -4.09
N LEU A 96 -18.04 2.36 -4.78
CA LEU A 96 -18.48 1.00 -5.07
C LEU A 96 -18.80 0.19 -3.80
N ARG A 97 -18.10 0.44 -2.70
CA ARG A 97 -18.32 -0.26 -1.41
C ARG A 97 -19.66 0.09 -0.74
N ARG A 98 -20.38 1.11 -1.23
CA ARG A 98 -21.77 1.36 -0.82
C ARG A 98 -22.73 0.27 -1.34
N HIS A 99 -22.32 -0.50 -2.34
CA HIS A 99 -23.06 -1.63 -2.83
C HIS A 99 -22.47 -2.95 -2.28
N ALA A 100 -23.28 -3.73 -1.56
CA ALA A 100 -22.84 -4.98 -0.92
C ALA A 100 -22.28 -6.01 -1.95
N GLY A 101 -22.74 -5.96 -3.19
CA GLY A 101 -22.28 -6.81 -4.28
C GLY A 101 -20.81 -6.60 -4.66
N GLU A 102 -20.21 -5.43 -4.34
CA GLU A 102 -18.79 -5.18 -4.65
C GLU A 102 -17.88 -6.15 -3.91
N THR A 103 -17.95 -6.15 -2.58
CA THR A 103 -17.07 -7.00 -1.75
C THR A 103 -17.47 -8.47 -1.78
N ALA A 104 -18.74 -8.77 -2.07
CA ALA A 104 -19.26 -10.13 -2.25
C ALA A 104 -18.93 -10.75 -3.62
N ASN A 105 -18.30 -9.98 -4.52
CA ASN A 105 -18.08 -10.39 -5.91
C ASN A 105 -19.37 -10.86 -6.60
N SER A 106 -20.48 -10.10 -6.42
CA SER A 106 -21.76 -10.44 -7.02
C SER A 106 -21.69 -10.34 -8.54
N ARG A 107 -22.10 -11.41 -9.22
CA ARG A 107 -22.21 -11.44 -10.67
C ARG A 107 -23.20 -10.41 -11.21
N GLU A 108 -24.31 -10.20 -10.50
CA GLU A 108 -25.33 -9.21 -10.88
C GLU A 108 -24.75 -7.80 -10.87
N PHE A 109 -24.04 -7.44 -9.79
CA PHE A 109 -23.40 -6.14 -9.70
C PHE A 109 -22.28 -5.94 -10.74
N ALA A 110 -21.50 -7.00 -11.01
CA ALA A 110 -20.49 -6.95 -12.07
C ALA A 110 -21.11 -6.73 -13.45
N LEU A 111 -22.24 -7.39 -13.76
CA LEU A 111 -23.01 -7.18 -15.00
C LEU A 111 -23.57 -5.75 -15.09
N GLU A 112 -24.17 -5.22 -14.02
CA GLU A 112 -24.69 -3.85 -14.01
C GLU A 112 -23.59 -2.80 -14.24
N LEU A 113 -22.37 -3.03 -13.73
CA LEU A 113 -21.19 -2.19 -14.02
C LEU A 113 -20.75 -2.35 -15.49
N ALA A 114 -20.70 -3.58 -15.98
CA ALA A 114 -20.29 -3.87 -17.35
C ALA A 114 -21.24 -3.26 -18.40
N GLU A 115 -22.55 -3.22 -18.13
CA GLU A 115 -23.54 -2.56 -19.01
C GLU A 115 -23.29 -1.06 -19.24
N LEU A 116 -22.45 -0.43 -18.42
CA LEU A 116 -22.16 1.01 -18.55
C LEU A 116 -21.10 1.31 -19.61
N ALA A 117 -20.36 0.33 -20.15
CA ALA A 117 -19.22 0.57 -21.03
C ALA A 117 -19.00 -0.57 -22.04
N ASP A 118 -18.09 -0.34 -22.99
CA ASP A 118 -17.72 -1.29 -24.04
C ASP A 118 -16.45 -2.07 -23.70
N VAL A 119 -15.56 -1.47 -22.85
CA VAL A 119 -14.28 -2.06 -22.43
C VAL A 119 -14.01 -1.69 -20.97
N PHE A 120 -13.22 -2.53 -20.30
CA PHE A 120 -12.77 -2.33 -18.93
C PHE A 120 -11.27 -2.02 -18.89
N VAL A 121 -10.88 -1.05 -18.05
CA VAL A 121 -9.48 -0.71 -17.77
C VAL A 121 -9.22 -0.85 -16.27
N GLN A 122 -8.37 -1.80 -15.89
CA GLN A 122 -7.88 -1.91 -14.52
C GLN A 122 -6.67 -0.99 -14.34
N ASP A 123 -6.81 0.00 -13.48
CA ASP A 123 -5.76 1.00 -13.19
C ASP A 123 -5.53 1.18 -11.67
N SER A 124 -5.98 0.22 -10.88
CA SER A 124 -5.96 0.25 -9.41
C SER A 124 -5.23 -0.97 -8.88
N PHE A 125 -3.89 -0.90 -8.85
CA PHE A 125 -3.07 -2.01 -8.35
C PHE A 125 -3.36 -2.32 -6.87
N ASP A 126 -3.67 -1.31 -6.07
CA ASP A 126 -3.94 -1.40 -4.62
C ASP A 126 -5.08 -2.38 -4.24
N VAL A 127 -5.96 -2.72 -5.18
CA VAL A 127 -7.06 -3.68 -4.98
C VAL A 127 -6.91 -4.98 -5.76
N CYS A 128 -5.91 -5.14 -6.61
CA CYS A 128 -5.74 -6.33 -7.43
C CYS A 128 -5.57 -7.62 -6.63
N HIS A 129 -5.20 -7.54 -5.36
CA HIS A 129 -5.13 -8.69 -4.44
C HIS A 129 -6.50 -9.17 -3.94
N ARG A 130 -7.59 -8.43 -4.20
CA ARG A 130 -8.95 -8.71 -3.72
C ARG A 130 -9.82 -9.28 -4.84
N ARG A 131 -10.67 -10.25 -4.49
CA ARG A 131 -11.65 -10.84 -5.44
C ARG A 131 -12.99 -10.08 -5.31
N HIS A 132 -13.02 -8.81 -5.71
CA HIS A 132 -14.22 -7.98 -5.71
C HIS A 132 -14.85 -7.92 -7.11
N ALA A 133 -16.14 -7.57 -7.20
CA ALA A 133 -16.88 -7.53 -8.46
C ALA A 133 -16.23 -6.61 -9.49
N SER A 134 -15.77 -5.40 -9.09
CA SER A 134 -15.08 -4.46 -9.97
C SER A 134 -13.65 -4.88 -10.34
N VAL A 135 -13.07 -5.89 -9.70
CA VAL A 135 -11.69 -6.34 -9.92
C VAL A 135 -11.63 -7.61 -10.76
N VAL A 136 -12.41 -8.62 -10.42
CA VAL A 136 -12.39 -9.93 -11.08
C VAL A 136 -13.70 -10.28 -11.78
N GLY A 137 -14.84 -9.67 -11.39
CA GLY A 137 -16.14 -9.97 -11.98
C GLY A 137 -16.38 -9.22 -13.29
N VAL A 138 -16.11 -7.90 -13.33
CA VAL A 138 -16.28 -7.08 -14.56
C VAL A 138 -15.46 -7.61 -15.74
N PRO A 139 -14.19 -8.05 -15.57
CA PRO A 139 -13.40 -8.65 -16.64
C PRO A 139 -14.01 -9.91 -17.28
N GLU A 140 -14.97 -10.57 -16.62
CA GLU A 140 -15.70 -11.71 -17.22
C GLU A 140 -16.74 -11.28 -18.28
N HIS A 141 -17.07 -9.98 -18.34
CA HIS A 141 -18.15 -9.42 -19.15
C HIS A 141 -17.68 -8.36 -20.15
N LEU A 142 -16.53 -7.72 -19.92
CA LEU A 142 -15.92 -6.72 -20.79
C LEU A 142 -14.50 -7.11 -21.13
N ALA A 143 -14.05 -6.82 -22.36
CA ALA A 143 -12.63 -6.95 -22.71
C ALA A 143 -11.77 -6.10 -21.78
N PRO A 144 -10.86 -6.73 -20.99
CA PRO A 144 -10.08 -6.04 -19.98
C PRO A 144 -8.73 -5.58 -20.52
N TYR A 145 -8.26 -4.44 -20.03
CA TYR A 145 -6.97 -3.86 -20.35
C TYR A 145 -6.31 -3.33 -19.07
N ALA A 146 -4.97 -3.31 -19.04
CA ALA A 146 -4.22 -2.61 -18.02
C ALA A 146 -4.24 -1.09 -18.30
N GLY A 147 -4.33 -0.28 -17.25
CA GLY A 147 -4.05 1.15 -17.32
C GLY A 147 -2.57 1.44 -17.08
N LEU A 148 -2.11 2.64 -17.42
CA LEU A 148 -0.70 3.03 -17.34
C LEU A 148 -0.14 2.92 -15.91
N GLN A 149 -0.97 3.24 -14.91
CA GLN A 149 -0.60 3.09 -13.49
C GLN A 149 -0.38 1.62 -13.13
N LEU A 150 -1.27 0.74 -13.59
CA LEU A 150 -1.14 -0.70 -13.32
C LEU A 150 0.07 -1.29 -14.01
N GLU A 151 0.35 -0.91 -15.26
CA GLU A 151 1.54 -1.34 -16.00
C GLU A 151 2.82 -0.93 -15.29
N GLU A 152 2.94 0.35 -14.85
CA GLU A 152 4.08 0.87 -14.11
C GLU A 152 4.30 0.07 -12.80
N GLU A 153 3.23 -0.18 -12.03
CA GLU A 153 3.30 -0.95 -10.78
C GLU A 153 3.83 -2.37 -11.02
N VAL A 154 3.29 -3.06 -12.00
CA VAL A 154 3.69 -4.45 -12.31
C VAL A 154 5.13 -4.50 -12.80
N GLU A 155 5.53 -3.58 -13.67
CA GLU A 155 6.90 -3.50 -14.19
C GLU A 155 7.90 -3.28 -13.05
N GLU A 156 7.65 -2.27 -12.20
CA GLU A 156 8.56 -1.88 -11.14
C GLU A 156 8.65 -2.95 -10.03
N LEU A 157 7.53 -3.55 -9.65
CA LEU A 157 7.52 -4.62 -8.66
C LEU A 157 8.09 -5.93 -9.21
N THR A 158 8.02 -6.16 -10.52
CA THR A 158 8.73 -7.29 -11.17
C THR A 158 10.24 -7.14 -11.07
N LYS A 159 10.78 -5.91 -11.16
CA LYS A 159 12.21 -5.65 -10.88
C LYS A 159 12.57 -5.97 -9.44
N ALA A 160 11.65 -5.68 -8.49
CA ALA A 160 11.85 -5.99 -7.07
C ALA A 160 11.83 -7.50 -6.76
N LEU A 161 11.14 -8.32 -7.57
CA LEU A 161 11.18 -9.79 -7.43
C LEU A 161 12.56 -10.38 -7.74
N ASN A 162 13.37 -9.68 -8.56
CA ASN A 162 14.72 -10.08 -8.99
C ASN A 162 15.72 -8.96 -8.69
N PRO A 163 16.02 -8.69 -7.39
CA PRO A 163 16.83 -7.55 -7.00
C PRO A 163 18.28 -7.67 -7.44
N LYS A 164 18.91 -6.54 -7.76
CA LYS A 164 20.36 -6.46 -7.98
C LYS A 164 21.08 -6.46 -6.62
N SER A 165 21.99 -7.42 -6.45
CA SER A 165 22.86 -7.49 -5.25
C SER A 165 23.90 -6.36 -5.21
N PRO A 166 24.30 -5.93 -3.99
CA PRO A 166 23.71 -6.30 -2.71
C PRO A 166 22.29 -5.77 -2.58
N SER A 167 21.40 -6.52 -1.93
CA SER A 167 19.98 -6.16 -1.86
C SER A 167 19.45 -6.20 -0.42
N LEU A 168 18.63 -5.21 -0.08
CA LEU A 168 17.99 -5.05 1.23
C LEU A 168 16.47 -4.99 1.07
N ALA A 169 15.76 -5.84 1.81
CA ALA A 169 14.32 -5.67 2.03
C ALA A 169 14.07 -5.25 3.49
N VAL A 170 13.20 -4.26 3.68
CA VAL A 170 12.79 -3.75 4.99
C VAL A 170 11.28 -3.88 5.11
N ILE A 171 10.83 -4.67 6.07
CA ILE A 171 9.42 -4.97 6.31
C ILE A 171 9.05 -4.55 7.73
N GLY A 172 8.27 -3.50 7.83
CA GLY A 172 7.66 -3.01 9.07
C GLY A 172 6.20 -3.42 9.20
N GLY A 173 5.54 -2.92 10.23
CA GLY A 173 4.13 -3.15 10.51
C GLY A 173 3.87 -4.06 11.70
N ALA A 174 2.65 -4.65 11.84
CA ALA A 174 2.23 -5.18 13.12
C ALA A 174 1.82 -6.67 13.14
N LYS A 175 1.51 -7.29 12.00
CA LYS A 175 0.89 -8.64 12.02
C LYS A 175 1.74 -9.67 11.28
N PHE A 176 2.33 -10.62 12.03
CA PHE A 176 3.16 -11.69 11.47
C PHE A 176 2.42 -12.53 10.43
N SER A 177 1.21 -13.01 10.73
CA SER A 177 0.46 -13.92 9.84
C SER A 177 0.24 -13.35 8.43
N THR A 178 0.12 -12.03 8.29
CA THR A 178 -0.06 -11.38 6.99
C THR A 178 1.25 -11.13 6.26
N LYS A 179 2.39 -11.16 6.97
CA LYS A 179 3.73 -10.87 6.44
C LYS A 179 4.58 -12.12 6.23
N GLN A 180 4.24 -13.23 6.90
CA GLN A 180 5.01 -14.48 6.79
C GLN A 180 5.27 -14.91 5.33
N PRO A 181 4.29 -14.98 4.42
CA PRO A 181 4.56 -15.45 3.05
C PRO A 181 5.54 -14.56 2.28
N VAL A 182 5.45 -13.24 2.48
CA VAL A 182 6.38 -12.31 1.84
C VAL A 182 7.77 -12.39 2.46
N LEU A 183 7.90 -12.56 3.80
CA LEU A 183 9.19 -12.71 4.45
C LEU A 183 9.93 -13.96 3.96
N GLU A 184 9.25 -15.11 3.85
CA GLU A 184 9.80 -16.35 3.28
C GLU A 184 10.33 -16.13 1.87
N LYS A 185 9.55 -15.44 1.02
CA LYS A 185 9.94 -15.11 -0.35
C LYS A 185 11.12 -14.17 -0.40
N LEU A 186 11.12 -13.09 0.39
CA LEU A 186 12.21 -12.11 0.42
C LEU A 186 13.52 -12.72 0.94
N LEU A 187 13.48 -13.56 1.98
CA LEU A 187 14.67 -14.26 2.47
C LEU A 187 15.27 -15.22 1.43
N SER A 188 14.47 -15.70 0.48
CA SER A 188 14.99 -16.50 -0.64
C SER A 188 15.67 -15.68 -1.72
N SER A 189 15.24 -14.43 -1.95
CA SER A 189 15.64 -13.60 -3.10
C SER A 189 16.53 -12.41 -2.76
N TYR A 190 16.47 -11.88 -1.53
CA TYR A 190 17.30 -10.75 -1.09
C TYR A 190 18.54 -11.23 -0.31
N ASP A 191 19.58 -10.38 -0.26
CA ASP A 191 20.81 -10.66 0.51
C ASP A 191 20.65 -10.33 1.98
N ARG A 192 19.80 -9.34 2.32
CA ARG A 192 19.42 -8.96 3.68
C ARG A 192 17.93 -8.64 3.74
N VAL A 193 17.28 -9.09 4.80
CA VAL A 193 15.88 -8.79 5.10
C VAL A 193 15.79 -8.30 6.54
N PHE A 194 15.41 -7.05 6.73
CA PHE A 194 15.17 -6.47 8.05
C PHE A 194 13.68 -6.52 8.37
N VAL A 195 13.38 -6.86 9.61
CA VAL A 195 12.03 -6.84 10.18
C VAL A 195 12.03 -5.83 11.32
N GLY A 196 11.21 -4.79 11.20
CA GLY A 196 11.08 -3.70 12.19
C GLY A 196 9.63 -3.46 12.62
N GLY A 197 9.46 -2.45 13.48
CA GLY A 197 8.18 -2.10 14.07
C GLY A 197 7.58 -3.22 14.92
N ALA A 198 6.29 -3.17 15.22
CA ALA A 198 5.65 -4.17 16.08
C ALA A 198 5.75 -5.63 15.56
N LEU A 199 6.05 -5.81 14.27
CA LEU A 199 6.31 -7.13 13.70
C LEU A 199 7.58 -7.78 14.29
N ALA A 200 8.60 -6.98 14.62
CA ALA A 200 9.83 -7.46 15.24
C ALA A 200 9.62 -8.04 16.64
N ASN A 201 8.59 -7.57 17.36
CA ASN A 201 8.26 -8.08 18.70
C ASN A 201 7.98 -9.58 18.72
N ASP A 202 7.33 -10.12 17.68
CA ASP A 202 7.07 -11.56 17.57
C ASP A 202 8.38 -12.36 17.51
N PHE A 203 9.37 -11.85 16.77
CA PHE A 203 10.70 -12.46 16.67
C PHE A 203 11.51 -12.32 17.97
N MET A 204 11.42 -11.16 18.64
CA MET A 204 12.10 -10.90 19.90
C MET A 204 11.60 -11.84 21.00
N VAL A 205 10.27 -12.03 21.12
CA VAL A 205 9.67 -13.00 22.06
C VAL A 205 10.19 -14.40 21.78
N GLU A 206 10.27 -14.81 20.52
CA GLU A 206 10.79 -16.15 20.16
C GLU A 206 12.29 -16.30 20.44
N CYS A 207 13.06 -15.19 20.41
CA CYS A 207 14.47 -15.14 20.85
C CYS A 207 14.62 -15.14 22.37
N GLY A 208 13.53 -15.06 23.13
CA GLY A 208 13.54 -15.03 24.60
C GLY A 208 13.69 -13.65 25.23
N TYR A 209 13.58 -12.57 24.46
CA TYR A 209 13.56 -11.21 24.98
C TYR A 209 12.19 -10.84 25.56
N GLY A 210 12.19 -10.04 26.62
CA GLY A 210 10.98 -9.42 27.13
C GLY A 210 10.62 -8.19 26.28
N VAL A 211 9.36 -8.09 25.86
CA VAL A 211 8.87 -6.96 25.06
C VAL A 211 7.89 -6.05 25.84
N GLY A 212 7.86 -6.19 27.17
CA GLY A 212 6.98 -5.38 28.03
C GLY A 212 5.51 -5.53 27.67
N THR A 213 4.84 -4.40 27.46
CA THR A 213 3.43 -4.31 27.06
C THR A 213 3.24 -4.13 25.55
N SER A 214 4.29 -4.37 24.76
CA SER A 214 4.29 -4.21 23.31
C SER A 214 3.26 -5.11 22.62
N LEU A 215 2.80 -4.67 21.45
CA LEU A 215 1.92 -5.46 20.60
C LEU A 215 2.66 -6.72 20.10
N VAL A 216 2.07 -7.89 20.32
CA VAL A 216 2.49 -9.17 19.75
C VAL A 216 1.32 -9.86 19.07
N SER A 217 1.60 -10.64 18.03
CA SER A 217 0.57 -11.35 17.28
C SER A 217 -0.02 -12.50 18.08
N LYS A 218 -1.34 -12.47 18.32
CA LYS A 218 -2.01 -13.60 18.98
C LYS A 218 -2.04 -14.81 18.04
N GLY A 219 -1.50 -15.93 18.50
CA GLY A 219 -1.48 -17.20 17.73
C GLY A 219 -0.52 -17.17 16.54
N ALA A 220 0.58 -16.40 16.63
CA ALA A 220 1.65 -16.46 15.64
C ALA A 220 2.16 -17.91 15.50
N ASP A 221 2.48 -18.29 14.27
CA ASP A 221 3.11 -19.58 13.98
C ASP A 221 4.56 -19.58 14.47
N THR A 222 4.77 -20.13 15.67
CA THR A 222 6.09 -20.17 16.32
C THR A 222 7.07 -21.07 15.58
N GLU A 223 6.61 -22.09 14.86
CA GLU A 223 7.47 -22.95 14.05
C GLU A 223 8.01 -22.17 12.85
N ALA A 224 7.16 -21.41 12.18
CA ALA A 224 7.56 -20.51 11.10
C ALA A 224 8.53 -19.42 11.59
N LEU A 225 8.24 -18.77 12.73
CA LEU A 225 9.14 -17.78 13.34
C LEU A 225 10.54 -18.38 13.60
N ARG A 226 10.63 -19.57 14.21
CA ARG A 226 11.89 -20.28 14.45
C ARG A 226 12.63 -20.64 13.16
N ALA A 227 11.89 -21.00 12.12
CA ALA A 227 12.48 -21.29 10.81
C ALA A 227 13.11 -20.05 10.19
N LEU A 228 12.40 -18.91 10.24
CA LEU A 228 12.90 -17.63 9.73
C LEU A 228 14.12 -17.14 10.53
N LEU A 229 14.10 -17.25 11.86
CA LEU A 229 15.22 -16.87 12.74
C LEU A 229 16.54 -17.62 12.45
N LYS A 230 16.47 -18.83 11.89
CA LYS A 230 17.67 -19.57 11.48
C LYS A 230 18.32 -19.03 10.21
N ASN A 231 17.65 -18.14 9.49
CA ASN A 231 18.20 -17.60 8.24
C ASN A 231 19.19 -16.47 8.53
N PRO A 232 20.48 -16.60 8.15
CA PRO A 232 21.50 -15.60 8.45
C PRO A 232 21.33 -14.27 7.70
N LYS A 233 20.38 -14.19 6.76
CA LYS A 233 20.03 -12.96 6.04
C LYS A 233 19.04 -12.10 6.83
N LEU A 234 18.34 -12.66 7.83
CA LEU A 234 17.39 -11.93 8.65
C LEU A 234 18.13 -10.98 9.59
N LEU A 235 17.69 -9.74 9.59
CA LEU A 235 18.13 -8.69 10.50
C LEU A 235 16.98 -8.29 11.41
N LEU A 236 17.25 -8.10 12.67
CA LEU A 236 16.30 -7.59 13.68
C LEU A 236 16.87 -6.31 14.31
N PRO A 237 16.03 -5.49 14.97
CA PRO A 237 16.48 -4.36 15.75
C PRO A 237 17.56 -4.78 16.78
N ILE A 238 18.41 -3.83 17.19
CA ILE A 238 19.43 -4.02 18.22
C ILE A 238 19.24 -3.07 19.41
N ASP A 239 18.47 -2.03 19.24
CA ASP A 239 17.95 -1.15 20.29
C ASP A 239 16.57 -0.63 19.88
N GLU A 240 15.79 -0.19 20.85
CA GLU A 240 14.39 0.18 20.72
C GLU A 240 14.08 1.46 21.47
N VAL A 241 13.11 2.21 20.99
CA VAL A 241 12.46 3.31 21.68
C VAL A 241 11.25 2.79 22.42
N VAL A 242 11.19 3.03 23.74
CA VAL A 242 10.12 2.55 24.60
C VAL A 242 9.45 3.69 25.35
N ALA A 243 8.12 3.57 25.53
CA ALA A 243 7.30 4.44 26.36
C ALA A 243 6.07 3.69 26.85
N PRO A 244 5.22 4.24 27.75
CA PRO A 244 3.98 3.60 28.18
C PRO A 244 3.07 3.28 26.98
N ALA A 245 2.42 2.12 27.01
CA ALA A 245 1.54 1.70 25.90
C ALA A 245 0.37 2.67 25.69
N GLY A 246 0.09 3.02 24.44
CA GLY A 246 -0.99 3.94 24.07
C GLY A 246 -0.64 5.42 24.20
N SER A 247 0.60 5.75 24.52
CA SER A 247 1.08 7.13 24.53
C SER A 247 1.18 7.72 23.12
N HIS A 248 1.06 9.05 23.04
CA HIS A 248 1.54 9.85 21.91
C HIS A 248 2.94 10.39 22.24
N GLU A 249 3.80 10.53 21.23
CA GLU A 249 5.18 11.00 21.41
C GLU A 249 5.24 12.33 22.17
N ASP A 250 4.40 13.30 21.83
CA ASP A 250 4.34 14.63 22.45
C ASP A 250 3.97 14.62 23.95
N GLU A 251 3.48 13.50 24.48
CA GLU A 251 2.92 13.38 25.83
C GLU A 251 3.87 12.68 26.82
N VAL A 252 4.97 12.10 26.33
CA VAL A 252 5.84 11.23 27.15
C VAL A 252 7.32 11.44 26.88
N ASP A 253 8.13 11.22 27.92
CA ASP A 253 9.57 11.06 27.77
C ASP A 253 9.88 9.63 27.33
N GLU A 254 10.27 9.45 26.09
CA GLU A 254 10.69 8.18 25.53
C GLU A 254 12.12 7.80 25.99
N GLN A 255 12.41 6.51 25.98
CA GLN A 255 13.71 5.98 26.35
C GLN A 255 14.25 5.05 25.28
N VAL A 256 15.53 5.19 24.96
CA VAL A 256 16.25 4.25 24.11
C VAL A 256 16.86 3.15 24.98
N VAL A 257 16.50 1.91 24.71
CA VAL A 257 16.96 0.75 25.49
C VAL A 257 17.54 -0.35 24.59
N ALA A 258 18.45 -1.15 25.12
CA ALA A 258 18.86 -2.39 24.46
C ALA A 258 17.75 -3.46 24.57
N LEU A 259 17.69 -4.43 23.67
CA LEU A 259 16.64 -5.44 23.60
C LEU A 259 16.44 -6.22 24.91
N ASP A 260 17.51 -6.48 25.66
CA ASP A 260 17.49 -7.19 26.95
C ASP A 260 17.05 -6.32 28.13
N ARG A 261 16.72 -5.03 27.89
CA ARG A 261 16.41 -4.03 28.92
C ARG A 261 15.03 -3.38 28.74
N VAL A 262 14.17 -3.93 27.91
CA VAL A 262 12.79 -3.43 27.74
C VAL A 262 12.04 -3.55 29.08
N PRO A 263 11.55 -2.43 29.67
CA PRO A 263 10.79 -2.46 30.92
C PRO A 263 9.46 -3.19 30.75
N LYS A 264 9.04 -3.90 31.82
CA LYS A 264 7.82 -4.72 31.79
C LYS A 264 6.53 -3.94 31.64
N ASP A 265 6.53 -2.68 32.02
CA ASP A 265 5.41 -1.73 32.01
C ASP A 265 5.42 -0.77 30.81
N GLN A 266 6.42 -0.89 29.94
CA GLN A 266 6.53 -0.08 28.72
C GLN A 266 6.33 -0.92 27.44
N ALA A 267 6.01 -0.25 26.35
CA ALA A 267 5.90 -0.82 25.02
C ALA A 267 7.03 -0.31 24.13
N ILE A 268 7.48 -1.14 23.21
CA ILE A 268 8.35 -0.77 22.10
C ILE A 268 7.49 0.00 21.10
N LEU A 269 7.88 1.23 20.78
CA LEU A 269 7.12 2.14 19.95
C LEU A 269 7.87 2.63 18.70
N ASP A 270 9.22 2.51 18.66
CA ASP A 270 9.99 2.76 17.45
C ASP A 270 11.32 1.99 17.50
N ASP A 271 11.96 1.81 16.34
CA ASP A 271 13.32 1.27 16.25
C ASP A 271 14.33 2.32 16.71
N GLY A 272 15.32 1.91 17.50
CA GLY A 272 16.30 2.80 18.11
C GLY A 272 17.40 3.29 17.15
N PRO A 273 18.17 4.32 17.55
CA PRO A 273 19.17 4.96 16.69
C PRO A 273 20.32 4.05 16.26
N LYS A 274 20.69 3.03 17.05
CA LYS A 274 21.71 2.06 16.64
C LYS A 274 21.18 1.11 15.58
N THR A 275 19.89 0.75 15.67
CA THR A 275 19.18 -0.03 14.65
C THR A 275 19.18 0.73 13.33
N ILE A 276 18.84 2.03 13.35
CA ILE A 276 18.88 2.88 12.17
C ILE A 276 20.29 3.05 11.61
N ALA A 277 21.31 3.17 12.45
CA ALA A 277 22.70 3.23 12.02
C ALA A 277 23.16 1.92 11.33
N MET A 278 22.81 0.77 11.87
CA MET A 278 23.04 -0.54 11.25
C MET A 278 22.35 -0.63 9.88
N LEU A 279 21.07 -0.23 9.79
CA LEU A 279 20.34 -0.20 8.52
C LEU A 279 20.98 0.73 7.50
N ALA A 280 21.51 1.88 7.94
CA ALA A 280 22.19 2.85 7.07
C ALA A 280 23.44 2.24 6.42
N GLU A 281 24.23 1.46 7.16
CA GLU A 281 25.39 0.76 6.60
C GLU A 281 24.97 -0.21 5.50
N VAL A 282 23.94 -1.03 5.74
CA VAL A 282 23.44 -2.00 4.76
C VAL A 282 22.81 -1.29 3.55
N ALA A 283 22.00 -0.26 3.78
CA ALA A 283 21.32 0.50 2.73
C ALA A 283 22.29 1.24 1.81
N ASN A 284 23.36 1.85 2.37
CA ASN A 284 24.39 2.55 1.59
C ASN A 284 25.20 1.61 0.70
N ALA A 285 25.31 0.34 1.06
CA ALA A 285 25.99 -0.67 0.24
C ALA A 285 25.06 -1.33 -0.79
N ALA A 286 23.74 -1.15 -0.65
CA ALA A 286 22.76 -1.84 -1.47
C ALA A 286 22.68 -1.30 -2.91
N GLY A 287 22.48 -2.21 -3.87
CA GLY A 287 22.08 -1.90 -5.25
C GLY A 287 20.57 -1.84 -5.43
N THR A 288 19.81 -2.57 -4.57
CA THR A 288 18.34 -2.55 -4.54
C THR A 288 17.84 -2.48 -3.11
N ILE A 289 16.87 -1.59 -2.86
CA ILE A 289 16.15 -1.51 -1.58
C ILE A 289 14.66 -1.65 -1.84
N LEU A 290 14.01 -2.58 -1.14
CA LEU A 290 12.56 -2.71 -1.03
C LEU A 290 12.14 -2.35 0.39
N TRP A 291 11.22 -1.42 0.56
CA TRP A 291 10.75 -1.03 1.89
C TRP A 291 9.22 -0.92 1.95
N ASN A 292 8.62 -1.61 2.91
CA ASN A 292 7.17 -1.57 3.14
C ASN A 292 6.84 -1.64 4.62
N GLY A 293 6.18 -0.61 5.13
CA GLY A 293 5.75 -0.46 6.53
C GLY A 293 6.68 0.40 7.36
N PRO A 294 6.12 1.18 8.30
CA PRO A 294 6.88 2.03 9.20
C PRO A 294 7.70 1.20 10.19
N LEU A 295 8.74 1.79 10.75
CA LEU A 295 9.62 1.19 11.75
C LEU A 295 9.12 1.45 13.18
N GLY A 296 8.27 2.47 13.35
CA GLY A 296 7.66 2.85 14.62
C GLY A 296 6.13 2.91 14.57
N ASN A 297 5.52 3.28 15.69
CA ASN A 297 4.10 3.55 15.82
C ASN A 297 3.75 4.94 15.26
N TYR A 298 3.85 5.05 13.94
CA TYR A 298 3.77 6.28 13.16
C TYR A 298 2.46 7.05 13.40
N GLU A 299 1.33 6.35 13.58
CA GLU A 299 0.02 6.96 13.83
C GLU A 299 -0.04 7.71 15.19
N ASN A 300 0.83 7.35 16.14
CA ASN A 300 0.93 7.96 17.47
C ASN A 300 2.17 8.86 17.62
N GLY A 301 2.78 9.29 16.52
CA GLY A 301 3.87 10.25 16.50
C GLY A 301 5.28 9.65 16.59
N PHE A 302 5.44 8.36 16.94
CA PHE A 302 6.74 7.69 16.99
C PHE A 302 7.26 7.46 15.58
N GLU A 303 7.83 8.51 15.01
CA GLU A 303 8.16 8.66 13.59
C GLU A 303 9.67 8.68 13.32
N GLU A 304 10.50 8.92 14.35
CA GLU A 304 11.93 9.23 14.19
C GLU A 304 12.70 8.13 13.44
N GLY A 305 12.50 6.86 13.79
CA GLY A 305 13.12 5.72 13.13
C GLY A 305 12.73 5.63 11.66
N THR A 306 11.43 5.78 11.37
CA THR A 306 10.90 5.76 10.00
C THR A 306 11.44 6.93 9.18
N GLU A 307 11.41 8.15 9.70
CA GLU A 307 11.92 9.34 9.01
C GLU A 307 13.43 9.33 8.81
N ALA A 308 14.19 8.90 9.82
CA ALA A 308 15.65 8.77 9.71
C ALA A 308 16.03 7.76 8.63
N PHE A 309 15.34 6.59 8.58
CA PHE A 309 15.59 5.61 7.54
C PHE A 309 15.15 6.11 6.15
N ALA A 310 14.05 6.88 6.04
CA ALA A 310 13.66 7.52 4.79
C ALA A 310 14.76 8.44 4.24
N ARG A 311 15.40 9.24 5.09
CA ARG A 311 16.54 10.10 4.69
C ARG A 311 17.76 9.28 4.25
N VAL A 312 18.03 8.16 4.90
CA VAL A 312 19.09 7.22 4.50
C VAL A 312 18.84 6.68 3.11
N VAL A 313 17.64 6.12 2.85
CA VAL A 313 17.29 5.55 1.55
C VAL A 313 17.32 6.62 0.46
N ALA A 314 16.76 7.80 0.72
CA ALA A 314 16.72 8.93 -0.21
C ALA A 314 18.13 9.47 -0.58
N SER A 315 19.15 9.26 0.27
CA SER A 315 20.53 9.64 0.01
C SER A 315 21.36 8.51 -0.62
N SER A 316 20.87 7.28 -0.60
CA SER A 316 21.56 6.12 -1.17
C SER A 316 21.58 6.17 -2.72
N ARG A 317 22.40 5.32 -3.32
CA ARG A 317 22.43 5.12 -4.79
C ARG A 317 21.63 3.89 -5.23
N ALA A 318 20.98 3.24 -4.28
CA ALA A 318 20.19 2.04 -4.53
C ALA A 318 18.98 2.35 -5.42
N TYR A 319 18.58 1.38 -6.22
CA TYR A 319 17.26 1.38 -6.81
C TYR A 319 16.22 1.10 -5.72
N SER A 320 15.53 2.15 -5.30
CA SER A 320 14.66 2.12 -4.13
C SER A 320 13.19 2.02 -4.51
N ILE A 321 12.52 0.98 -4.01
CA ILE A 321 11.09 0.73 -4.18
C ILE A 321 10.44 0.78 -2.81
N ILE A 322 9.46 1.64 -2.63
CA ILE A 322 8.75 1.77 -1.36
C ILE A 322 7.24 1.62 -1.54
N GLY A 323 6.57 1.17 -0.48
CA GLY A 323 5.12 1.07 -0.40
C GLY A 323 4.64 1.00 1.05
N GLY A 324 3.32 1.02 1.22
CA GLY A 324 2.69 1.13 2.54
C GLY A 324 2.28 2.56 2.86
N GLY A 325 1.06 2.72 3.40
CA GLY A 325 0.45 4.04 3.61
C GLY A 325 1.33 4.96 4.44
N ASP A 326 1.75 4.51 5.62
CA ASP A 326 2.52 5.30 6.58
C ASP A 326 3.93 5.60 6.08
N THR A 327 4.58 4.61 5.44
CA THR A 327 5.90 4.81 4.82
C THR A 327 5.86 5.89 3.73
N VAL A 328 4.84 5.83 2.86
CA VAL A 328 4.66 6.83 1.80
C VAL A 328 4.31 8.19 2.40
N ALA A 329 3.47 8.24 3.43
CA ALA A 329 3.14 9.47 4.14
C ALA A 329 4.38 10.14 4.78
N ALA A 330 5.25 9.35 5.41
CA ALA A 330 6.53 9.84 5.95
C ALA A 330 7.42 10.46 4.85
N VAL A 331 7.55 9.78 3.73
CA VAL A 331 8.35 10.27 2.59
C VAL A 331 7.75 11.53 1.96
N GLU A 332 6.41 11.62 1.84
CA GLU A 332 5.72 12.83 1.37
C GLU A 332 5.89 14.01 2.36
N LYS A 333 5.72 13.76 3.68
CA LYS A 333 5.92 14.75 4.75
C LYS A 333 7.32 15.37 4.71
N LEU A 334 8.34 14.55 4.43
CA LEU A 334 9.73 14.97 4.31
C LEU A 334 10.07 15.64 2.97
N GLY A 335 9.16 15.65 1.99
CA GLY A 335 9.42 16.16 0.64
C GLY A 335 10.44 15.34 -0.15
N LEU A 336 10.58 14.04 0.15
CA LEU A 336 11.61 13.16 -0.42
C LEU A 336 11.11 12.29 -1.57
N SER A 337 9.85 12.39 -2.00
CA SER A 337 9.24 11.49 -2.98
C SER A 337 10.05 11.33 -4.28
N GLU A 338 10.61 12.42 -4.80
CA GLU A 338 11.43 12.42 -6.03
C GLU A 338 12.81 11.77 -5.86
N ARG A 339 13.18 11.39 -4.65
CA ARG A 339 14.47 10.74 -4.34
C ARG A 339 14.38 9.22 -4.38
N PHE A 340 13.19 8.68 -4.46
CA PHE A 340 12.94 7.24 -4.57
C PHE A 340 12.74 6.85 -6.02
N SER A 341 13.25 5.68 -6.42
CA SER A 341 13.11 5.20 -7.79
C SER A 341 11.67 4.85 -8.15
N PHE A 342 10.94 4.27 -7.19
CA PHE A 342 9.52 3.98 -7.34
C PHE A 342 8.78 4.02 -6.01
N ILE A 343 7.58 4.59 -6.02
CA ILE A 343 6.63 4.61 -4.89
C ILE A 343 5.37 3.89 -5.32
N SER A 344 5.13 2.71 -4.74
CA SER A 344 3.95 1.89 -5.01
C SER A 344 2.71 2.46 -4.33
N THR A 345 1.59 2.46 -5.04
CA THR A 345 0.27 2.76 -4.47
C THR A 345 -0.32 1.55 -3.75
N GLY A 346 0.29 0.37 -3.90
CA GLY A 346 -0.30 -0.93 -3.62
C GLY A 346 -0.41 -1.33 -2.14
N GLY A 347 0.42 -0.83 -1.25
CA GLY A 347 0.40 -1.22 0.17
C GLY A 347 0.38 -2.74 0.38
N GLY A 348 -0.79 -3.28 0.77
CA GLY A 348 -0.99 -4.72 0.94
C GLY A 348 -0.89 -5.52 -0.37
N ALA A 349 -1.37 -4.96 -1.49
CA ALA A 349 -1.26 -5.62 -2.80
C ALA A 349 0.20 -5.79 -3.23
N MET A 350 1.07 -4.83 -2.91
CA MET A 350 2.51 -4.93 -3.16
C MET A 350 3.11 -6.15 -2.43
N LEU A 351 2.78 -6.34 -1.15
CA LEU A 351 3.29 -7.48 -0.39
C LEU A 351 2.77 -8.82 -0.91
N ASP A 352 1.48 -8.87 -1.27
CA ASP A 352 0.87 -10.06 -1.88
C ASP A 352 1.52 -10.39 -3.23
N PHE A 353 1.80 -9.36 -4.06
CA PHE A 353 2.51 -9.53 -5.33
C PHE A 353 3.95 -10.02 -5.11
N MET A 354 4.67 -9.43 -4.16
CA MET A 354 6.02 -9.87 -3.80
C MET A 354 6.05 -11.32 -3.30
N ALA A 355 5.00 -11.78 -2.60
CA ALA A 355 4.91 -13.15 -2.13
C ALA A 355 4.57 -14.15 -3.24
N LYS A 356 3.68 -13.79 -4.17
CA LYS A 356 3.05 -14.72 -5.12
C LYS A 356 3.50 -14.55 -6.58
N GLY A 357 4.03 -13.38 -6.95
CA GLY A 357 4.39 -13.02 -8.33
C GLY A 357 3.19 -12.67 -9.22
N THR A 358 1.96 -12.81 -8.72
CA THR A 358 0.72 -12.44 -9.42
C THR A 358 -0.37 -12.07 -8.41
N LEU A 359 -1.48 -11.51 -8.90
CA LEU A 359 -2.65 -11.13 -8.10
C LEU A 359 -3.95 -11.49 -8.86
N PRO A 360 -5.07 -11.77 -8.17
CA PRO A 360 -6.34 -12.08 -8.81
C PRO A 360 -6.80 -11.08 -9.86
N GLY A 361 -6.57 -9.78 -9.63
CA GLY A 361 -6.91 -8.73 -10.58
C GLY A 361 -6.04 -8.74 -11.85
N LEU A 362 -4.78 -9.16 -11.74
CA LEU A 362 -3.88 -9.34 -12.90
C LEU A 362 -4.27 -10.59 -13.69
N GLU A 363 -4.52 -11.70 -12.99
CA GLU A 363 -5.00 -12.95 -13.62
C GLU A 363 -6.33 -12.76 -14.37
N ALA A 364 -7.18 -11.84 -13.92
CA ALA A 364 -8.44 -11.53 -14.57
C ALA A 364 -8.23 -10.78 -15.90
N LEU A 365 -7.12 -10.08 -16.10
CA LEU A 365 -6.78 -9.41 -17.36
C LEU A 365 -6.33 -10.42 -18.44
N ASP A 366 -5.75 -11.55 -18.05
CA ASP A 366 -5.25 -12.58 -18.99
C ASP A 366 -6.38 -13.42 -19.60
N ARG A 367 -7.63 -13.22 -19.17
CA ARG A 367 -8.80 -13.99 -19.62
C ARG A 367 -9.54 -13.35 -20.81
N GLY A 368 -9.11 -12.16 -21.24
CA GLY A 368 -9.74 -11.35 -22.30
C GLY A 368 -9.24 -11.63 -23.70
#